data_5e208295ec7075699675eb33696c73fc
#
_entry.id   5e208295ec7075699675eb33696c73fc
#
_cell.length_a   1.000
_cell.length_b   1.000
_cell.length_c   1.000
_cell.angle_alpha   90.00
_cell.angle_beta   90.00
_cell.angle_gamma   90.00
#
_symmetry.space_group_name_H-M   'P 1'
#
loop_
_entity.id
_entity.type
_entity.pdbx_description
1 polymer ?
#
loop_
_entity_poly.entity_id
_entity_poly.type
_entity_poly.pdbx_seq_one_letter_code
_entity_poly.pdbx_strand_id
1 'polypeptide(L)'
;MRIRNNLGFSLGELITVMGIISVLAVIAIPNFIGWRSGSQMQGAVENLRGDLQMAKLKAVQNNDDVTVLFSASGYTVSGGGHTFDRSLPPGVSIDIASTDFGGHDFVTFNNRGLPDPPGSAGTVVIVSSSGDQRSIDLNRLGRIDIN
;
A
#
# COMPACT_ATOMS: atom_id res chain seq x y z
N MET A 1 -3.87 -62.68 4.56
CA MET A 1 -3.95 -61.45 5.36
C MET A 1 -2.54 -60.87 5.44
N ARG A 2 -2.23 -59.80 4.70
CA ARG A 2 -0.88 -59.14 4.68
C ARG A 2 -0.85 -58.11 5.79
N ILE A 3 -0.08 -58.32 6.82
CA ILE A 3 0.19 -57.35 7.87
C ILE A 3 1.12 -56.28 7.25
N ARG A 4 0.63 -55.06 7.05
CA ARG A 4 1.46 -53.93 6.70
C ARG A 4 2.27 -53.54 7.94
N ASN A 5 3.57 -53.73 7.89
CA ASN A 5 4.48 -53.21 8.92
C ASN A 5 4.43 -51.68 8.87
N ASN A 6 3.74 -51.08 9.81
CA ASN A 6 3.86 -49.65 10.07
C ASN A 6 5.18 -49.44 10.83
N LEU A 7 6.24 -49.14 10.08
CA LEU A 7 7.51 -48.71 10.65
C LEU A 7 7.32 -47.28 11.17
N GLY A 8 7.30 -47.09 12.47
CA GLY A 8 7.28 -45.80 13.12
C GLY A 8 8.64 -45.06 12.91
N PHE A 9 8.61 -43.74 12.89
CA PHE A 9 9.82 -42.90 12.85
C PHE A 9 10.68 -43.13 14.09
N SER A 10 12.00 -43.21 13.90
CA SER A 10 12.95 -43.25 15.02
C SER A 10 13.13 -41.84 15.62
N LEU A 11 13.41 -41.78 16.92
CA LEU A 11 13.71 -40.54 17.61
C LEU A 11 14.89 -39.80 16.95
N GLY A 12 15.90 -40.51 16.48
CA GLY A 12 17.06 -39.97 15.79
C GLY A 12 16.71 -39.30 14.45
N GLU A 13 15.77 -39.91 13.70
CA GLU A 13 15.26 -39.35 12.44
C GLU A 13 14.52 -38.03 12.66
N LEU A 14 13.70 -37.95 13.71
CA LEU A 14 12.99 -36.74 14.09
C LEU A 14 13.95 -35.60 14.45
N ILE A 15 14.98 -35.88 15.27
CA ILE A 15 15.97 -34.90 15.66
C ILE A 15 16.77 -34.42 14.46
N THR A 16 17.14 -35.27 13.53
CA THR A 16 17.85 -34.92 12.30
C THR A 16 17.01 -33.99 11.43
N VAL A 17 15.74 -34.31 11.22
CA VAL A 17 14.81 -33.49 10.45
C VAL A 17 14.62 -32.11 11.09
N MET A 18 14.46 -32.05 12.41
CA MET A 18 14.36 -30.78 13.15
C MET A 18 15.64 -29.93 13.00
N GLY A 19 16.81 -30.56 13.04
CA GLY A 19 18.09 -29.89 12.80
C GLY A 19 18.17 -29.26 11.41
N ILE A 20 17.78 -30.00 10.37
CA ILE A 20 17.76 -29.49 8.99
C ILE A 20 16.77 -28.32 8.84
N ILE A 21 15.55 -28.47 9.37
CA ILE A 21 14.54 -27.42 9.32
C ILE A 21 15.04 -26.15 10.03
N SER A 22 15.70 -26.29 11.18
CA SER A 22 16.26 -25.15 11.92
C SER A 22 17.29 -24.35 11.11
N VAL A 23 18.18 -25.03 10.41
CA VAL A 23 19.18 -24.39 9.54
C VAL A 23 18.52 -23.67 8.37
N LEU A 24 17.53 -24.32 7.73
CA LEU A 24 16.78 -23.70 6.62
C LEU A 24 15.96 -22.48 7.07
N ALA A 25 15.37 -22.53 8.26
CA ALA A 25 14.58 -21.44 8.81
C ALA A 25 15.39 -20.16 9.04
N VAL A 26 16.65 -20.27 9.45
CA VAL A 26 17.56 -19.11 9.67
C VAL A 26 17.74 -18.30 8.39
N ILE A 27 17.74 -18.94 7.23
CA ILE A 27 17.91 -18.28 5.92
C ILE A 27 16.55 -17.83 5.36
N ALA A 28 15.51 -18.65 5.53
CA ALA A 28 14.21 -18.42 4.92
C ALA A 28 13.41 -17.27 5.58
N ILE A 29 13.46 -17.16 6.91
CA ILE A 29 12.65 -16.18 7.66
C ILE A 29 13.02 -14.73 7.30
N PRO A 30 14.29 -14.29 7.32
CA PRO A 30 14.64 -12.90 6.98
C PRO A 30 14.23 -12.52 5.55
N ASN A 31 14.45 -13.45 4.61
CA ASN A 31 14.09 -13.23 3.21
C ASN A 31 12.58 -13.06 3.01
N PHE A 32 11.78 -13.84 3.74
CA PHE A 32 10.32 -13.77 3.70
C PHE A 32 9.78 -12.44 4.26
N ILE A 33 10.40 -11.93 5.34
CA ILE A 33 10.03 -10.63 5.93
C ILE A 33 10.27 -9.50 4.94
N GLY A 34 11.43 -9.46 4.28
CA GLY A 34 11.75 -8.46 3.26
C GLY A 34 10.79 -8.51 2.05
N TRP A 35 10.51 -9.71 1.55
CA TRP A 35 9.56 -9.90 0.44
C TRP A 35 8.14 -9.43 0.81
N ARG A 36 7.68 -9.75 2.03
CA ARG A 36 6.37 -9.33 2.53
C ARG A 36 6.26 -7.80 2.61
N SER A 37 7.28 -7.13 3.14
CA SER A 37 7.32 -5.67 3.23
C SER A 37 7.22 -5.01 1.85
N GLY A 38 7.99 -5.48 0.86
CA GLY A 38 7.92 -4.99 -0.51
C GLY A 38 6.55 -5.20 -1.16
N SER A 39 5.94 -6.37 -0.95
CA SER A 39 4.60 -6.67 -1.46
C SER A 39 3.51 -5.78 -0.83
N GLN A 40 3.60 -5.51 0.48
CA GLN A 40 2.68 -4.60 1.18
C GLN A 40 2.80 -3.17 0.67
N MET A 41 4.03 -2.70 0.46
CA MET A 41 4.32 -1.38 -0.10
C MET A 41 3.71 -1.24 -1.50
N GLN A 42 3.98 -2.20 -2.39
CA GLN A 42 3.43 -2.16 -3.74
C GLN A 42 1.90 -2.17 -3.75
N GLY A 43 1.27 -3.02 -2.92
CA GLY A 43 -0.17 -3.05 -2.78
C GLY A 43 -0.76 -1.74 -2.27
N ALA A 44 -0.10 -1.07 -1.32
CA ALA A 44 -0.53 0.23 -0.80
C ALA A 44 -0.48 1.32 -1.88
N VAL A 45 0.61 1.38 -2.65
CA VAL A 45 0.79 2.34 -3.74
C VAL A 45 -0.27 2.16 -4.83
N GLU A 46 -0.51 0.92 -5.26
CA GLU A 46 -1.51 0.62 -6.29
C GLU A 46 -2.95 0.90 -5.81
N ASN A 47 -3.26 0.61 -4.54
CA ASN A 47 -4.56 0.94 -3.96
C ASN A 47 -4.77 2.45 -3.90
N LEU A 48 -3.78 3.22 -3.42
CA LEU A 48 -3.88 4.68 -3.38
C LEU A 48 -4.03 5.28 -4.78
N ARG A 49 -3.25 4.79 -5.75
CA ARG A 49 -3.41 5.20 -7.15
C ARG A 49 -4.82 4.92 -7.66
N GLY A 50 -5.34 3.72 -7.40
CA GLY A 50 -6.70 3.33 -7.80
C GLY A 50 -7.78 4.22 -7.16
N ASP A 51 -7.63 4.51 -5.86
CA ASP A 51 -8.57 5.36 -5.13
C ASP A 51 -8.50 6.82 -5.57
N LEU A 52 -7.31 7.35 -5.92
CA LEU A 52 -7.18 8.68 -6.54
C LEU A 52 -7.86 8.75 -7.91
N GLN A 53 -7.73 7.70 -8.74
CA GLN A 53 -8.43 7.61 -10.01
C GLN A 53 -9.95 7.51 -9.81
N MET A 54 -10.39 6.75 -8.80
CA MET A 54 -11.80 6.65 -8.44
C MET A 54 -12.34 8.00 -7.94
N ALA A 55 -11.61 8.71 -7.09
CA ALA A 55 -11.99 10.05 -6.61
C ALA A 55 -12.18 11.02 -7.79
N LYS A 56 -11.24 11.05 -8.72
CA LYS A 56 -11.35 11.82 -9.96
C LYS A 56 -12.60 11.46 -10.78
N LEU A 57 -12.86 10.17 -11.00
CA LEU A 57 -14.04 9.71 -11.73
C LEU A 57 -15.35 10.09 -11.02
N LYS A 58 -15.39 9.96 -9.69
CA LYS A 58 -16.55 10.34 -8.88
C LYS A 58 -16.84 11.83 -8.94
N ALA A 59 -15.80 12.68 -8.92
CA ALA A 59 -15.95 14.12 -9.08
C ALA A 59 -16.64 14.47 -10.41
N VAL A 60 -16.20 13.84 -11.50
CA VAL A 60 -16.79 14.05 -12.83
C VAL A 60 -18.22 13.47 -12.92
N GLN A 61 -18.44 12.24 -12.43
CA GLN A 61 -19.73 11.56 -12.52
C GLN A 61 -20.84 12.29 -11.75
N ASN A 62 -20.51 12.78 -10.56
CA ASN A 62 -21.48 13.43 -9.67
C ASN A 62 -21.54 14.95 -9.86
N ASN A 63 -20.69 15.51 -10.73
CA ASN A 63 -20.54 16.94 -10.93
C ASN A 63 -20.32 17.71 -9.62
N ASP A 64 -19.50 17.14 -8.75
CA ASP A 64 -19.23 17.60 -7.39
C ASP A 64 -17.74 17.41 -7.06
N ASP A 65 -17.24 18.19 -6.11
CA ASP A 65 -15.84 18.10 -5.71
C ASP A 65 -15.61 16.87 -4.83
N VAL A 66 -14.47 16.20 -5.03
CA VAL A 66 -14.03 15.07 -4.21
C VAL A 66 -12.63 15.36 -3.65
N THR A 67 -12.51 15.32 -2.33
CA THR A 67 -11.28 15.58 -1.60
C THR A 67 -10.69 14.28 -1.09
N VAL A 68 -9.39 14.11 -1.25
CA VAL A 68 -8.60 13.04 -0.65
C VAL A 68 -7.65 13.69 0.35
N LEU A 69 -7.87 13.42 1.64
CA LEU A 69 -7.08 13.89 2.76
C LEU A 69 -6.12 12.79 3.21
N PHE A 70 -4.83 13.10 3.25
CA PHE A 70 -3.79 12.16 3.64
C PHE A 70 -3.48 12.25 5.13
N SER A 71 -3.15 11.11 5.74
CA SER A 71 -2.66 10.98 7.10
C SER A 71 -1.53 9.95 7.15
N ALA A 72 -0.72 9.96 8.19
CA ALA A 72 0.39 9.00 8.30
C ALA A 72 -0.05 7.53 8.23
N SER A 73 -1.24 7.20 8.72
CA SER A 73 -1.76 5.83 8.79
C SER A 73 -2.70 5.45 7.64
N GLY A 74 -3.04 6.41 6.75
CA GLY A 74 -4.00 6.17 5.68
C GLY A 74 -4.48 7.44 5.01
N TYR A 75 -5.66 7.39 4.40
CA TYR A 75 -6.30 8.54 3.76
C TYR A 75 -7.82 8.41 3.78
N THR A 76 -8.48 9.56 3.74
CA THR A 76 -9.94 9.68 3.66
C THR A 76 -10.33 10.26 2.32
N VAL A 77 -11.25 9.62 1.63
CA VAL A 77 -11.88 10.16 0.40
C VAL A 77 -13.26 10.64 0.76
N SER A 78 -13.55 11.92 0.50
CA SER A 78 -14.83 12.55 0.82
C SER A 78 -15.34 13.43 -0.32
N GLY A 79 -16.64 13.40 -0.57
CA GLY A 79 -17.30 14.16 -1.64
C GLY A 79 -18.00 13.26 -2.66
N GLY A 80 -18.70 13.85 -3.61
CA GLY A 80 -19.42 13.12 -4.64
C GLY A 80 -20.46 12.14 -4.10
N GLY A 81 -21.04 12.42 -2.93
CA GLY A 81 -22.03 11.56 -2.27
C GLY A 81 -21.45 10.33 -1.55
N HIS A 82 -20.13 10.22 -1.43
CA HIS A 82 -19.47 9.09 -0.79
C HIS A 82 -18.36 9.59 0.15
N THR A 83 -18.20 8.90 1.27
CA THR A 83 -17.06 9.08 2.18
C THR A 83 -16.57 7.72 2.62
N PHE A 84 -15.28 7.47 2.53
CA PHE A 84 -14.66 6.26 3.06
C PHE A 84 -13.23 6.52 3.51
N ASP A 85 -12.81 5.73 4.50
CA ASP A 85 -11.45 5.74 5.03
C ASP A 85 -10.70 4.50 4.56
N ARG A 86 -9.42 4.68 4.23
CA ARG A 86 -8.51 3.61 3.88
C ARG A 86 -7.31 3.63 4.80
N SER A 87 -7.16 2.58 5.58
CA SER A 87 -5.94 2.36 6.38
C SER A 87 -4.87 1.67 5.54
N LEU A 88 -3.63 2.08 5.74
CA LEU A 88 -2.48 1.43 5.13
C LEU A 88 -2.13 0.11 5.83
N PRO A 89 -1.52 -0.85 5.11
CA PRO A 89 -1.07 -2.10 5.73
C PRO A 89 0.03 -1.84 6.78
N PRO A 90 0.20 -2.76 7.76
CA PRO A 90 1.23 -2.64 8.78
C PRO A 90 2.63 -2.47 8.17
N GLY A 91 3.42 -1.53 8.68
CA GLY A 91 4.75 -1.25 8.20
C GLY A 91 4.82 -0.35 6.96
N VAL A 92 3.69 0.21 6.52
CA VAL A 92 3.61 1.23 5.45
C VAL A 92 2.95 2.48 6.01
N SER A 93 3.48 3.64 5.71
CA SER A 93 2.93 4.94 6.10
C SER A 93 3.09 5.99 5.00
N ILE A 94 2.30 7.05 5.07
CA ILE A 94 2.48 8.23 4.23
C ILE A 94 3.38 9.20 5.00
N ASP A 95 4.45 9.65 4.36
CA ASP A 95 5.28 10.72 4.87
C ASP A 95 4.62 12.06 4.59
N ILE A 96 3.88 12.56 5.56
CA ILE A 96 3.14 13.84 5.44
C ILE A 96 4.10 15.02 5.26
N ALA A 97 5.32 14.96 5.84
CA ALA A 97 6.28 16.05 5.71
C ALA A 97 6.83 16.19 4.29
N SER A 98 6.89 15.07 3.56
CA SER A 98 7.34 15.03 2.15
C SER A 98 6.17 15.00 1.15
N THR A 99 4.93 14.86 1.65
CA THR A 99 3.71 14.95 0.83
C THR A 99 3.33 16.40 0.65
N ASP A 100 3.22 16.87 -0.60
CA ASP A 100 2.94 18.27 -0.89
C ASP A 100 2.00 18.42 -2.09
N PHE A 101 0.89 19.11 -1.84
CA PHE A 101 -0.07 19.54 -2.84
C PHE A 101 -0.27 21.05 -2.74
N GLY A 102 0.82 21.81 -2.99
CA GLY A 102 0.80 23.27 -2.87
C GLY A 102 0.74 23.75 -1.41
N GLY A 103 1.42 23.04 -0.50
CA GLY A 103 1.45 23.32 0.93
C GLY A 103 0.35 22.64 1.73
N HIS A 104 -0.36 21.68 1.13
CA HIS A 104 -1.46 20.93 1.76
C HIS A 104 -1.20 19.42 1.79
N ASP A 105 -1.79 18.76 2.77
CA ASP A 105 -1.82 17.28 2.93
C ASP A 105 -3.08 16.65 2.31
N PHE A 106 -3.75 17.37 1.42
CA PHE A 106 -4.93 16.91 0.69
C PHE A 106 -4.90 17.34 -0.77
N VAL A 107 -5.64 16.63 -1.60
CA VAL A 107 -5.95 17.02 -2.99
C VAL A 107 -7.45 16.98 -3.20
N THR A 108 -7.99 18.00 -3.87
CA THR A 108 -9.39 18.03 -4.30
C THR A 108 -9.46 17.89 -5.81
N PHE A 109 -10.30 17.02 -6.31
CA PHE A 109 -10.65 16.92 -7.72
C PHE A 109 -11.97 17.62 -7.95
N ASN A 110 -11.98 18.59 -8.89
CA ASN A 110 -13.20 19.28 -9.27
C ASN A 110 -14.07 18.44 -10.24
N ASN A 111 -15.24 18.95 -10.58
CA ASN A 111 -16.20 18.30 -11.47
C ASN A 111 -15.67 18.02 -12.91
N ARG A 112 -14.49 18.53 -13.29
CA ARG A 112 -13.79 18.19 -14.54
C ARG A 112 -12.72 17.12 -14.34
N GLY A 113 -12.53 16.63 -13.12
CA GLY A 113 -11.48 15.68 -12.76
C GLY A 113 -10.08 16.31 -12.73
N LEU A 114 -9.99 17.62 -12.57
CA LEU A 114 -8.74 18.34 -12.44
C LEU A 114 -8.48 18.68 -10.98
N PRO A 115 -7.21 18.70 -10.55
CA PRO A 115 -6.86 19.18 -9.21
C PRO A 115 -7.28 20.62 -9.01
N ASP A 116 -7.87 20.95 -7.87
CA ASP A 116 -8.33 22.27 -7.49
C ASP A 116 -7.71 22.69 -6.14
N PRO A 117 -7.22 23.93 -5.99
CA PRO A 117 -7.16 24.99 -7.00
C PRO A 117 -6.28 24.61 -8.19
N PRO A 118 -6.54 25.24 -9.37
CA PRO A 118 -5.76 24.96 -10.58
C PRO A 118 -4.27 25.17 -10.33
N GLY A 119 -3.50 24.12 -10.44
CA GLY A 119 -2.07 24.16 -10.15
C GLY A 119 -1.64 23.32 -8.94
N SER A 120 -2.56 22.70 -8.23
CA SER A 120 -2.30 21.72 -7.16
C SER A 120 -1.78 20.38 -7.73
N ALA A 121 -0.77 20.48 -8.60
CA ALA A 121 0.10 19.34 -8.85
C ALA A 121 0.83 19.03 -7.55
N GLY A 122 1.04 17.78 -7.24
CA GLY A 122 1.69 17.42 -5.99
C GLY A 122 2.14 15.98 -5.99
N THR A 123 2.79 15.61 -4.92
CA THR A 123 3.37 14.30 -4.72
C THR A 123 2.95 13.74 -3.38
N VAL A 124 2.49 12.50 -3.35
CA VAL A 124 2.34 11.72 -2.12
C VAL A 124 3.54 10.81 -1.99
N VAL A 125 4.20 10.87 -0.84
CA VAL A 125 5.33 9.99 -0.52
C VAL A 125 4.89 8.91 0.44
N ILE A 126 5.10 7.67 0.06
CA ILE A 126 4.78 6.48 0.84
C ILE A 126 6.10 5.83 1.25
N VAL A 127 6.22 5.51 2.53
CA VAL A 127 7.42 4.91 3.12
C VAL A 127 7.10 3.57 3.77
N SER A 128 8.03 2.64 3.66
CA SER A 128 7.97 1.35 4.33
C SER A 128 8.84 1.37 5.60
N SER A 129 8.53 0.52 6.56
CA SER A 129 9.37 0.27 7.74
C SER A 129 10.77 -0.26 7.39
N SER A 130 10.98 -0.82 6.19
CA SER A 130 12.29 -1.21 5.65
C SER A 130 13.11 -0.03 5.11
N GLY A 131 12.53 1.18 5.05
CA GLY A 131 13.17 2.38 4.51
C GLY A 131 12.96 2.58 2.99
N ASP A 132 12.22 1.71 2.34
CA ASP A 132 11.86 1.89 0.93
C ASP A 132 10.87 3.03 0.79
N GLN A 133 11.03 3.84 -0.26
CA GLN A 133 10.14 4.95 -0.58
C GLN A 133 9.57 4.78 -2.00
N ARG A 134 8.32 5.19 -2.15
CA ARG A 134 7.63 5.32 -3.43
C ARG A 134 6.85 6.62 -3.45
N SER A 135 6.76 7.24 -4.61
CA SER A 135 5.93 8.44 -4.77
C SER A 135 4.83 8.24 -5.81
N ILE A 136 3.73 8.94 -5.58
CA ILE A 136 2.65 9.09 -6.58
C ILE A 136 2.59 10.56 -6.92
N ASP A 137 2.84 10.87 -8.17
CA ASP A 137 2.83 12.23 -8.67
C ASP A 137 1.52 12.52 -9.38
N LEU A 138 0.90 13.62 -9.01
CA LEU A 138 -0.28 14.16 -9.65
C LEU A 138 0.09 15.44 -10.39
N ASN A 139 -0.08 15.46 -11.70
CA ASN A 139 0.15 16.66 -12.47
C ASN A 139 -1.12 17.55 -12.55
N ARG A 140 -0.93 18.80 -13.05
CA ARG A 140 -2.01 19.79 -13.21
C ARG A 140 -3.16 19.36 -14.12
N LEU A 141 -2.95 18.34 -14.95
CA LEU A 141 -3.96 17.79 -15.85
C LEU A 141 -4.69 16.58 -15.22
N GLY A 142 -4.42 16.30 -13.94
CA GLY A 142 -5.02 15.17 -13.23
C GLY A 142 -4.47 13.81 -13.66
N ARG A 143 -3.27 13.76 -14.25
CA ARG A 143 -2.57 12.50 -14.52
C ARG A 143 -1.87 12.04 -13.25
N ILE A 144 -1.97 10.75 -12.97
CA ILE A 144 -1.45 10.09 -11.76
C ILE A 144 -0.39 9.09 -12.22
N ASP A 145 0.86 9.32 -11.85
CA ASP A 145 2.01 8.49 -12.18
C ASP A 145 2.66 7.95 -10.90
N ILE A 146 3.22 6.74 -10.93
CA ILE A 146 3.99 6.13 -9.83
C ILE A 146 5.48 6.21 -10.19
N ASN A 147 6.31 6.62 -9.21
CA ASN A 147 7.78 6.67 -9.29
C ASN A 147 8.43 5.84 -8.18
#